data_10213e51a389b45b035ab7c9fdb8a793
#
_entry.id   10213e51a389b45b035ab7c9fdb8a793
#
_cell.length_a   1.000
_cell.length_b   1.000
_cell.length_c   1.000
_cell.angle_alpha   90.00
_cell.angle_beta   90.00
_cell.angle_gamma   90.00
#
_symmetry.space_group_name_H-M   'P 1'
#
loop_
_entity.id
_entity.type
_entity.pdbx_description
1 polymer ?
#
loop_
_entity_poly.entity_id
_entity_poly.type
_entity_poly.pdbx_seq_one_letter_code
_entity_poly.pdbx_strand_id
1 'polypeptide(L)'
;MCLAVPMKVTEVSEDGIARCQVGESETYVTTSTALLAEPPLPGEYVIVHAGFALRKLEPADAEETLRLLREILAAAKPGDWT
;
A
#
# COMPACT_ATOMS: atom_id res chain seq x y z
N MET A 1 15.71 0.42 -6.46
CA MET A 1 14.45 0.44 -7.21
C MET A 1 13.28 0.60 -6.26
N CYS A 2 12.47 1.60 -6.50
CA CYS A 2 11.31 1.85 -5.65
C CYS A 2 10.10 1.12 -6.20
N LEU A 3 9.48 0.28 -5.37
CA LEU A 3 8.25 -0.37 -5.73
C LEU A 3 7.09 0.39 -5.09
N ALA A 4 6.14 0.79 -5.91
CA ALA A 4 4.89 1.34 -5.41
C ALA A 4 4.02 0.16 -4.99
N VAL A 5 3.71 0.07 -3.71
CA VAL A 5 2.99 -1.07 -3.15
C VAL A 5 1.60 -0.63 -2.71
N PRO A 6 0.54 -1.37 -3.11
CA PRO A 6 -0.80 -1.10 -2.58
C PRO A 6 -0.84 -1.37 -1.08
N MET A 7 -1.37 -0.42 -0.34
CA MET A 7 -1.54 -0.56 1.10
C MET A 7 -2.96 -0.22 1.49
N LYS A 8 -3.50 -0.93 2.47
CA LYS A 8 -4.85 -0.71 2.93
C LYS A 8 -4.86 0.35 4.02
N VAL A 9 -5.65 1.39 3.83
CA VAL A 9 -5.81 2.45 4.82
C VAL A 9 -6.62 1.92 5.99
N THR A 10 -6.10 2.07 7.20
CA THR A 10 -6.80 1.67 8.42
C THR A 10 -7.36 2.86 9.20
N GLU A 11 -6.62 3.97 9.20
CA GLU A 11 -7.04 5.19 9.88
C GLU A 11 -6.53 6.40 9.11
N VAL A 12 -7.26 7.51 9.19
CA VAL A 12 -6.83 8.79 8.64
C VAL A 12 -7.01 9.83 9.73
N SER A 13 -5.94 10.57 10.04
CA SER A 13 -6.01 11.64 11.02
C SER A 13 -6.43 12.96 10.37
N GLU A 14 -6.81 13.91 11.20
CA GLU A 14 -7.27 15.21 10.71
C GLU A 14 -6.19 16.01 9.99
N ASP A 15 -4.94 15.74 10.27
CA ASP A 15 -3.81 16.43 9.64
C ASP A 15 -3.37 15.78 8.32
N GLY A 16 -4.15 14.85 7.80
CA GLY A 16 -3.87 14.26 6.50
C GLY A 16 -2.86 13.14 6.52
N ILE A 17 -2.63 12.53 7.68
CA ILE A 17 -1.75 11.37 7.79
C ILE A 17 -2.60 10.11 7.87
N ALA A 18 -2.33 9.16 6.99
CA ALA A 18 -3.02 7.89 6.97
C ALA A 18 -2.13 6.80 7.56
N ARG A 19 -2.72 5.91 8.33
CA ARG A 19 -2.05 4.70 8.78
C ARG A 19 -2.46 3.58 7.85
N CYS A 20 -1.49 2.91 7.25
CA CYS A 20 -1.73 1.90 6.23
C CYS A 20 -1.14 0.57 6.66
N GLN A 21 -1.86 -0.50 6.35
CA GLN A 21 -1.41 -1.86 6.59
C GLN A 21 -0.69 -2.38 5.35
N VAL A 22 0.47 -2.98 5.56
CA VAL A 22 1.28 -3.54 4.48
C VAL A 22 0.81 -4.97 4.24
N GLY A 23 0.04 -5.18 3.16
CA GLY A 23 -0.50 -6.48 2.80
C GLY A 23 -1.41 -7.03 3.89
N GLU A 24 -1.24 -8.30 4.22
CA GLU A 24 -2.00 -8.96 5.28
C GLU A 24 -1.18 -9.07 6.58
N SER A 25 -0.04 -8.39 6.63
CA SER A 25 0.83 -8.45 7.79
C SER A 25 0.34 -7.51 8.89
N GLU A 26 0.96 -7.64 10.07
CA GLU A 26 0.70 -6.72 11.17
C GLU A 26 1.61 -5.49 11.11
N THR A 27 2.25 -5.27 9.98
CA THR A 27 3.11 -4.12 9.78
C THR A 27 2.28 -2.94 9.28
N TYR A 28 2.43 -1.81 9.94
CA TYR A 28 1.72 -0.58 9.60
C TYR A 28 2.74 0.51 9.33
N VAL A 29 2.42 1.36 8.37
CA VAL A 29 3.23 2.54 8.08
C VAL A 29 2.32 3.76 8.06
N THR A 30 2.88 4.91 8.40
CA THR A 30 2.17 6.17 8.25
C THR A 30 2.55 6.80 6.92
N THR A 31 1.58 7.43 6.27
CA THR A 31 1.79 7.98 4.95
C THR A 31 1.07 9.32 4.83
N SER A 32 1.65 10.24 4.10
CA SER A 32 1.01 11.53 3.85
C SER A 32 0.00 11.41 2.72
N THR A 33 -1.19 11.97 2.92
CA THR A 33 -2.22 12.01 1.90
C THR A 33 -2.25 13.34 1.16
N ALA A 34 -1.23 14.17 1.34
CA ALA A 34 -1.20 15.53 0.79
C ALA A 34 -1.26 15.56 -0.74
N LEU A 35 -0.82 14.49 -1.40
CA LEU A 35 -0.82 14.41 -2.86
C LEU A 35 -2.12 13.87 -3.43
N LEU A 36 -3.03 13.39 -2.59
CA LEU A 36 -4.33 12.89 -3.04
C LEU A 36 -5.32 14.05 -3.17
N ALA A 37 -6.16 13.99 -4.19
CA ALA A 37 -7.19 14.99 -4.39
C ALA A 37 -8.23 14.96 -3.28
N GLU A 38 -8.51 13.76 -2.76
CA GLU A 38 -9.45 13.57 -1.66
C GLU A 38 -8.83 12.65 -0.62
N PRO A 39 -9.13 12.86 0.68
CA PRO A 39 -8.63 11.97 1.71
C PRO A 39 -9.17 10.55 1.50
N PRO A 40 -8.36 9.53 1.72
CA PRO A 40 -8.85 8.15 1.63
C PRO A 40 -9.72 7.81 2.84
N LEU A 41 -10.59 6.83 2.65
CA LEU A 41 -11.41 6.31 3.74
C LEU A 41 -10.81 5.00 4.25
N PRO A 42 -11.01 4.66 5.53
CA PRO A 42 -10.57 3.35 6.03
C PRO A 42 -11.15 2.23 5.18
N GLY A 43 -10.31 1.27 4.84
CA GLY A 43 -10.67 0.17 3.95
C GLY A 43 -10.29 0.38 2.50
N GLU A 44 -10.00 1.60 2.11
CA GLU A 44 -9.54 1.89 0.75
C GLU A 44 -8.05 1.53 0.60
N TYR A 45 -7.65 1.26 -0.64
CA TYR A 45 -6.25 0.99 -0.96
C TYR A 45 -5.63 2.19 -1.63
N VAL A 46 -4.38 2.44 -1.31
CA VAL A 46 -3.60 3.53 -1.93
C VAL A 46 -2.25 2.97 -2.36
N ILE A 47 -1.69 3.57 -3.40
CA ILE A 47 -0.31 3.31 -3.79
C ILE A 47 0.59 4.23 -2.97
N VAL A 48 1.52 3.65 -2.22
CA VAL A 48 2.44 4.40 -1.37
C VAL A 48 3.85 4.31 -1.93
N HIS A 49 4.50 5.45 -2.04
CA HIS A 49 5.87 5.54 -2.51
C HIS A 49 6.58 6.65 -1.73
N ALA A 50 7.71 6.32 -1.13
CA ALA A 50 8.52 7.27 -0.36
C ALA A 50 7.74 8.00 0.76
N GLY A 51 6.79 7.30 1.38
CA GLY A 51 6.00 7.86 2.48
C GLY A 51 4.81 8.71 2.05
N PHE A 52 4.55 8.81 0.74
CA PHE A 52 3.41 9.54 0.20
C PHE A 52 2.43 8.60 -0.47
N ALA A 53 1.14 8.79 -0.20
CA ALA A 53 0.09 8.15 -0.97
C ALA A 53 -0.05 8.91 -2.29
N LEU A 54 0.17 8.22 -3.39
CA LEU A 54 0.16 8.84 -4.71
C LEU A 54 -1.21 8.84 -5.35
N ARG A 55 -1.97 7.77 -5.17
CA ARG A 55 -3.32 7.66 -5.71
C ARG A 55 -4.07 6.54 -5.02
N LYS A 56 -5.39 6.58 -5.12
CA LYS A 56 -6.24 5.50 -4.65
C LYS A 56 -6.34 4.41 -5.71
N LEU A 57 -6.51 3.18 -5.26
CA LEU A 57 -6.75 2.05 -6.14
C LEU A 57 -8.16 1.52 -5.96
N GLU A 58 -8.76 1.07 -7.05
CA GLU A 58 -9.99 0.29 -6.97
C GLU A 58 -9.70 -1.02 -6.22
N PRO A 59 -10.61 -1.48 -5.35
CA PRO A 59 -10.35 -2.70 -4.57
C PRO A 59 -10.00 -3.92 -5.43
N ALA A 60 -10.63 -4.08 -6.58
CA ALA A 60 -10.32 -5.21 -7.47
C ALA A 60 -8.90 -5.13 -8.02
N ASP A 61 -8.46 -3.92 -8.38
CA ASP A 61 -7.10 -3.72 -8.88
C ASP A 61 -6.06 -3.94 -7.80
N ALA A 62 -6.36 -3.50 -6.57
CA ALA A 62 -5.48 -3.71 -5.44
C ALA A 62 -5.31 -5.19 -5.12
N GLU A 63 -6.42 -5.93 -5.12
CA GLU A 63 -6.39 -7.36 -4.86
C GLU A 63 -5.61 -8.12 -5.92
N GLU A 64 -5.78 -7.76 -7.19
CA GLU A 64 -5.05 -8.38 -8.28
C GLU A 64 -3.55 -8.11 -8.15
N THR A 65 -3.18 -6.86 -7.88
CA THR A 65 -1.77 -6.50 -7.72
C THR A 65 -1.15 -7.24 -6.54
N LEU A 66 -1.83 -7.31 -5.42
CA LEU A 66 -1.33 -8.02 -4.24
C LEU A 66 -1.22 -9.52 -4.50
N ARG A 67 -2.16 -10.09 -5.24
CA ARG A 67 -2.10 -11.50 -5.62
C ARG A 67 -0.87 -11.78 -6.49
N LEU A 68 -0.62 -10.92 -7.48
CA LEU A 68 0.56 -11.06 -8.33
C LEU A 68 1.85 -10.93 -7.55
N LEU A 69 1.90 -9.99 -6.60
CA LEU A 69 3.07 -9.83 -5.74
C LEU A 69 3.30 -11.08 -4.89
N ARG A 70 2.22 -11.66 -4.34
CA ARG A 70 2.35 -12.89 -3.56
C ARG A 70 2.87 -14.05 -4.42
N GLU A 71 2.41 -14.16 -5.66
CA GLU A 71 2.88 -15.18 -6.58
C GLU A 71 4.36 -15.01 -6.91
N ILE A 72 4.80 -13.78 -7.13
CA ILE A 72 6.21 -13.49 -7.40
C ILE A 72 7.06 -13.85 -6.19
N LEU A 73 6.64 -13.47 -5.00
CA LEU A 73 7.38 -13.79 -3.77
C LEU A 73 7.40 -15.28 -3.47
N ALA A 74 6.32 -15.99 -3.78
CA ALA A 74 6.28 -17.45 -3.59
C ALA A 74 7.16 -18.18 -4.58
N ALA A 75 7.34 -17.65 -5.79
CA ALA A 75 8.20 -18.24 -6.80
C ALA A 75 9.69 -17.95 -6.54
N ALA A 76 9.99 -16.86 -5.84
CA ALA A 76 11.37 -16.50 -5.51
C ALA A 76 11.81 -17.29 -4.28
N LYS A 77 12.92 -17.99 -4.38
CA LYS A 77 13.47 -18.73 -3.25
C LYS A 77 14.37 -17.82 -2.43
N PRO A 78 14.43 -18.03 -1.12
CA PRO A 78 15.38 -17.28 -0.31
C PRO A 78 16.81 -17.48 -0.84
N GLY A 79 17.48 -16.36 -1.09
CA GLY A 79 18.86 -16.39 -1.60
C GLY A 79 19.01 -16.26 -3.09
N ASP A 80 17.96 -16.43 -3.87
CA ASP A 80 18.05 -16.33 -5.34
C ASP A 80 18.38 -14.90 -5.82
N TRP A 81 18.18 -13.94 -4.97
CA TRP A 81 18.37 -12.52 -5.28
C TRP A 81 19.52 -11.88 -4.50
N THR A 82 20.41 -12.69 -4.00
CA THR A 82 21.64 -12.24 -3.33
C THR A 82 22.85 -12.29 -4.25
#